data_18b7719d053d1e9f02825c1a32db3806
#
_entry.id   18b7719d053d1e9f02825c1a32db3806
#
_cell.length_a   1.000
_cell.length_b   1.000
_cell.length_c   1.000
_cell.angle_alpha   90.00
_cell.angle_beta   90.00
_cell.angle_gamma   90.00
#
_symmetry.space_group_name_H-M   'P 1'
#
loop_
_entity.id
_entity.type
_entity.pdbx_description
1 polymer ?
#
loop_
_entity_poly.entity_id
_entity_poly.type
_entity_poly.pdbx_seq_one_letter_code
_entity_poly.pdbx_strand_id
1 'polypeptide(L)'
;MENTFEQAINNGIKKGYFRLHNDGAKIEYLPSGHKENLTDPEERVRAEYYYDLIEKYRYPAERIELETEMPDRTPERYADIVIYEDDAKRKPYITVECKRDDISDAEFEQATKQAIANARVMKSPYAICVAGNTRRAMETEHWNDKEPEKATITDIPVSYGKVEEFRYKKGDPNWDLKMVEKSTNQQPKKKIK
;
A
#
# COMPACT_ATOMS: atom_id res chain seq x y z
N MET A 1 -19.36 -16.60 -2.72
CA MET A 1 -17.96 -16.12 -2.87
C MET A 1 -17.49 -15.86 -1.47
N GLU A 2 -16.38 -16.48 -1.04
CA GLU A 2 -15.77 -16.11 0.22
C GLU A 2 -15.39 -14.63 0.19
N ASN A 3 -15.60 -13.94 1.30
CA ASN A 3 -15.22 -12.55 1.47
C ASN A 3 -13.69 -12.44 1.34
N THR A 4 -13.17 -11.50 0.55
CA THR A 4 -11.73 -11.30 0.33
C THR A 4 -10.97 -11.09 1.64
N PHE A 5 -11.57 -10.38 2.59
CA PHE A 5 -11.05 -10.19 3.94
C PHE A 5 -10.88 -11.54 4.68
N GLU A 6 -11.89 -12.41 4.69
CA GLU A 6 -11.81 -13.71 5.37
C GLU A 6 -10.71 -14.59 4.77
N GLN A 7 -10.57 -14.56 3.44
CA GLN A 7 -9.49 -15.28 2.75
C GLN A 7 -8.11 -14.73 3.14
N ALA A 8 -7.94 -13.42 3.20
CA ALA A 8 -6.68 -12.78 3.60
C ALA A 8 -6.30 -13.15 5.04
N ILE A 9 -7.25 -13.08 5.98
CA ILE A 9 -7.02 -13.45 7.37
C ILE A 9 -6.67 -14.94 7.50
N ASN A 10 -7.48 -15.83 6.92
CA ASN A 10 -7.25 -17.27 7.01
C ASN A 10 -5.91 -17.70 6.39
N ASN A 11 -5.56 -17.12 5.24
CA ASN A 11 -4.28 -17.40 4.60
C ASN A 11 -3.11 -16.79 5.36
N GLY A 12 -3.27 -15.59 5.90
CA GLY A 12 -2.26 -14.93 6.73
C GLY A 12 -1.97 -15.70 8.03
N ILE A 13 -2.99 -16.30 8.66
CA ILE A 13 -2.82 -17.18 9.81
C ILE A 13 -2.01 -18.43 9.41
N LYS A 14 -2.39 -19.10 8.32
CA LYS A 14 -1.68 -20.30 7.82
C LYS A 14 -0.21 -20.01 7.48
N LYS A 15 0.10 -18.80 7.05
CA LYS A 15 1.46 -18.36 6.67
C LYS A 15 2.25 -17.76 7.83
N GLY A 16 1.63 -17.59 9.00
CA GLY A 16 2.29 -17.06 10.18
C GLY A 16 2.42 -15.53 10.18
N TYR A 17 1.57 -14.82 9.45
CA TYR A 17 1.52 -13.35 9.48
C TYR A 17 0.61 -12.83 10.59
N PHE A 18 -0.47 -13.58 10.89
CA PHE A 18 -1.49 -13.20 11.86
C PHE A 18 -1.73 -14.26 12.91
N ARG A 19 -2.13 -13.81 14.09
CA ARG A 19 -2.76 -14.62 15.13
C ARG A 19 -4.00 -13.89 15.63
N LEU A 20 -5.11 -14.63 15.78
CA LEU A 20 -6.32 -14.08 16.37
C LEU A 20 -6.38 -14.40 17.88
N HIS A 21 -6.94 -13.46 18.63
CA HIS A 21 -7.19 -13.55 20.05
C HIS A 21 -8.66 -13.18 20.35
N ASN A 22 -9.13 -13.54 21.56
CA ASN A 22 -10.46 -13.17 22.04
C ASN A 22 -11.57 -13.56 21.05
N ASP A 23 -11.64 -14.83 20.65
CA ASP A 23 -12.61 -15.37 19.70
C ASP A 23 -12.66 -14.60 18.36
N GLY A 24 -11.50 -14.09 17.92
CA GLY A 24 -11.37 -13.36 16.67
C GLY A 24 -11.57 -11.85 16.79
N ALA A 25 -11.84 -11.31 17.98
CA ALA A 25 -12.03 -9.87 18.15
C ALA A 25 -10.73 -9.07 18.06
N LYS A 26 -9.56 -9.69 18.26
CA LYS A 26 -8.26 -9.04 18.15
C LYS A 26 -7.34 -9.77 17.18
N ILE A 27 -6.56 -9.01 16.44
CA ILE A 27 -5.50 -9.48 15.56
C ILE A 27 -4.13 -9.12 16.13
N GLU A 28 -3.18 -10.04 16.01
CA GLU A 28 -1.75 -9.82 16.25
C GLU A 28 -1.00 -10.02 14.94
N TYR A 29 -0.24 -9.02 14.53
CA TYR A 29 0.68 -9.07 13.39
C TYR A 29 2.01 -9.65 13.86
N LEU A 30 2.22 -10.95 13.61
CA LEU A 30 3.32 -11.70 14.20
C LEU A 30 4.72 -11.15 13.91
N PRO A 31 5.04 -10.61 12.70
CA PRO A 31 6.36 -10.05 12.42
C PRO A 31 6.72 -8.83 13.28
N SER A 32 5.74 -8.02 13.67
CA SER A 32 5.94 -6.81 14.49
C SER A 32 5.52 -7.00 15.96
N GLY A 33 4.67 -7.98 16.25
CA GLY A 33 4.02 -8.14 17.55
C GLY A 33 2.90 -7.13 17.82
N HIS A 34 2.57 -6.28 16.83
CA HIS A 34 1.51 -5.29 16.95
C HIS A 34 0.14 -5.94 17.11
N LYS A 35 -0.73 -5.36 17.95
CA LYS A 35 -2.06 -5.94 18.26
C LYS A 35 -3.13 -4.88 18.18
N GLU A 36 -4.19 -5.19 17.43
CA GLU A 36 -5.30 -4.28 17.22
C GLU A 36 -6.66 -4.96 17.34
N ASN A 37 -7.70 -4.13 17.39
CA ASN A 37 -9.09 -4.55 17.48
C ASN A 37 -9.65 -4.81 16.07
N LEU A 38 -9.81 -6.09 15.70
CA LEU A 38 -10.30 -6.51 14.39
C LEU A 38 -11.82 -6.25 14.18
N THR A 39 -12.53 -5.81 15.23
CA THR A 39 -13.93 -5.37 15.08
C THR A 39 -14.01 -3.95 14.51
N ASP A 40 -12.92 -3.19 14.49
CA ASP A 40 -12.83 -1.89 13.84
C ASP A 40 -12.84 -2.09 12.31
N PRO A 41 -13.77 -1.44 11.57
CA PRO A 41 -13.81 -1.53 10.12
C PRO A 41 -12.52 -1.05 9.41
N GLU A 42 -11.85 -0.04 9.96
CA GLU A 42 -10.59 0.47 9.42
C GLU A 42 -9.47 -0.55 9.60
N GLU A 43 -9.41 -1.23 10.76
CA GLU A 43 -8.45 -2.30 11.02
C GLU A 43 -8.65 -3.51 10.08
N ARG A 44 -9.89 -3.81 9.70
CA ARG A 44 -10.16 -4.88 8.72
C ARG A 44 -9.54 -4.56 7.35
N VAL A 45 -9.67 -3.32 6.90
CA VAL A 45 -9.03 -2.85 5.66
C VAL A 45 -7.51 -2.90 5.78
N ARG A 46 -6.97 -2.45 6.92
CA ARG A 46 -5.53 -2.49 7.21
C ARG A 46 -4.98 -3.91 7.17
N ALA A 47 -5.64 -4.87 7.80
CA ALA A 47 -5.20 -6.26 7.84
C ALA A 47 -5.25 -6.92 6.44
N GLU A 48 -6.31 -6.69 5.66
CA GLU A 48 -6.40 -7.18 4.29
C GLU A 48 -5.28 -6.59 3.42
N TYR A 49 -5.05 -5.28 3.53
CA TYR A 49 -4.03 -4.61 2.74
C TYR A 49 -2.60 -5.00 3.17
N TYR A 50 -2.36 -5.21 4.47
CA TYR A 50 -1.10 -5.76 4.97
C TYR A 50 -0.78 -7.13 4.34
N TYR A 51 -1.79 -8.01 4.23
CA TYR A 51 -1.64 -9.29 3.55
C TYR A 51 -1.30 -9.10 2.06
N ASP A 52 -1.98 -8.19 1.37
CA ASP A 52 -1.69 -7.83 -0.02
C ASP A 52 -0.25 -7.32 -0.20
N LEU A 53 0.24 -6.47 0.71
CA LEU A 53 1.61 -5.95 0.65
C LEU A 53 2.66 -7.06 0.64
N ILE A 54 2.44 -8.13 1.39
CA ILE A 54 3.36 -9.27 1.43
C ILE A 54 3.16 -10.19 0.21
N GLU A 55 1.93 -10.57 -0.07
CA GLU A 55 1.65 -11.64 -1.04
C GLU A 55 1.60 -11.16 -2.49
N LYS A 56 0.97 -10.03 -2.72
CA LYS A 56 0.81 -9.44 -4.04
C LYS A 56 2.00 -8.55 -4.41
N TYR A 57 2.37 -7.64 -3.50
CA TYR A 57 3.43 -6.66 -3.76
C TYR A 57 4.82 -7.14 -3.38
N ARG A 58 4.95 -8.29 -2.69
CA ARG A 58 6.22 -8.95 -2.36
C ARG A 58 7.14 -8.14 -1.44
N TYR A 59 6.58 -7.33 -0.56
CA TYR A 59 7.37 -6.68 0.48
C TYR A 59 7.64 -7.64 1.64
N PRO A 60 8.89 -7.73 2.15
CA PRO A 60 9.19 -8.52 3.33
C PRO A 60 8.41 -8.03 4.54
N ALA A 61 7.75 -8.92 5.27
CA ALA A 61 6.94 -8.57 6.42
C ALA A 61 7.73 -7.83 7.51
N GLU A 62 9.03 -8.14 7.63
CA GLU A 62 9.97 -7.52 8.57
C GLU A 62 10.24 -6.04 8.27
N ARG A 63 10.00 -5.61 7.02
CA ARG A 63 10.15 -4.22 6.57
C ARG A 63 8.85 -3.43 6.59
N ILE A 64 7.78 -4.02 7.09
CA ILE A 64 6.48 -3.37 7.27
C ILE A 64 6.31 -3.04 8.74
N GLU A 65 5.95 -1.79 9.04
CA GLU A 65 5.66 -1.31 10.39
C GLU A 65 4.26 -0.72 10.42
N LEU A 66 3.55 -0.97 11.52
CA LEU A 66 2.19 -0.52 11.76
C LEU A 66 2.19 0.55 12.83
N GLU A 67 1.26 1.51 12.74
CA GLU A 67 1.11 2.60 13.70
C GLU A 67 2.47 3.28 13.97
N THR A 68 3.16 3.64 12.89
CA THR A 68 4.49 4.27 12.99
C THR A 68 4.34 5.72 13.42
N GLU A 69 4.95 6.07 14.56
CA GLU A 69 4.97 7.45 15.05
C GLU A 69 5.67 8.38 14.05
N MET A 70 5.00 9.49 13.72
CA MET A 70 5.54 10.47 12.80
C MET A 70 6.44 11.46 13.52
N PRO A 71 7.66 11.73 13.02
CA PRO A 71 8.58 12.66 13.63
C PRO A 71 8.01 14.09 13.67
N ASP A 72 8.40 14.83 14.72
CA ASP A 72 8.14 16.26 14.87
C ASP A 72 6.64 16.67 14.83
N ARG A 73 5.74 15.83 15.36
CA ARG A 73 4.31 16.11 15.46
C ARG A 73 3.84 16.28 16.89
N THR A 74 3.11 17.37 17.15
CA THR A 74 2.43 17.61 18.41
C THR A 74 0.99 18.07 18.13
N PRO A 75 -0.04 17.34 18.56
CA PRO A 75 0.02 16.03 19.24
C PRO A 75 0.63 14.94 18.34
N GLU A 76 1.10 13.86 18.96
CA GLU A 76 1.59 12.68 18.27
C GLU A 76 0.61 12.18 17.21
N ARG A 77 1.13 11.80 16.07
CA ARG A 77 0.37 11.20 14.97
C ARG A 77 1.10 9.99 14.45
N TYR A 78 0.34 9.06 13.92
CA TYR A 78 0.83 7.79 13.44
C TYR A 78 0.46 7.62 11.97
N ALA A 79 1.36 6.98 11.21
CA ALA A 79 1.06 6.46 9.88
C ALA A 79 0.56 5.02 10.04
N ASP A 80 -0.53 4.65 9.39
CA ASP A 80 -1.15 3.33 9.55
C ASP A 80 -0.21 2.20 9.19
N ILE A 81 0.46 2.29 8.03
CA ILE A 81 1.49 1.34 7.61
C ILE A 81 2.64 2.12 6.96
N VAL A 82 3.87 1.74 7.30
CA VAL A 82 5.09 2.21 6.62
C VAL A 82 5.89 1.00 6.12
N ILE A 83 6.28 1.04 4.85
CA ILE A 83 7.16 0.04 4.24
C ILE A 83 8.53 0.68 4.08
N TYR A 84 9.58 -0.04 4.50
CA TYR A 84 10.96 0.45 4.46
C TYR A 84 11.79 -0.25 3.39
N GLU A 85 12.76 0.47 2.81
CA GLU A 85 13.72 -0.10 1.85
C GLU A 85 14.75 -1.01 2.54
N ASP A 86 15.04 -0.76 3.82
CA ASP A 86 16.09 -1.43 4.57
C ASP A 86 15.57 -2.13 5.83
N ASP A 87 16.28 -3.18 6.26
CA ASP A 87 15.92 -3.99 7.43
C ASP A 87 16.05 -3.21 8.75
N ALA A 88 16.84 -2.13 8.77
CA ALA A 88 16.99 -1.27 9.94
C ALA A 88 15.88 -0.22 10.05
N LYS A 89 14.91 -0.23 9.12
CA LYS A 89 13.75 0.67 9.11
C LYS A 89 14.09 2.15 9.20
N ARG A 90 15.12 2.57 8.46
CA ARG A 90 15.58 3.97 8.44
C ARG A 90 15.17 4.74 7.19
N LYS A 91 14.80 4.01 6.13
CA LYS A 91 14.43 4.57 4.84
C LYS A 91 12.99 4.20 4.51
N PRO A 92 12.01 5.03 4.89
CA PRO A 92 10.63 4.84 4.47
C PRO A 92 10.51 4.86 2.95
N TYR A 93 9.77 3.92 2.39
CA TYR A 93 9.56 3.77 0.96
C TYR A 93 8.13 4.05 0.54
N ILE A 94 7.16 3.48 1.25
CA ILE A 94 5.74 3.75 1.03
C ILE A 94 5.08 4.05 2.36
N THR A 95 4.27 5.08 2.40
CA THR A 95 3.37 5.38 3.52
C THR A 95 1.94 5.11 3.09
N VAL A 96 1.22 4.34 3.88
CA VAL A 96 -0.17 3.94 3.64
C VAL A 96 -1.08 4.63 4.64
N GLU A 97 -2.21 5.11 4.17
CA GLU A 97 -3.36 5.55 4.96
C GLU A 97 -4.52 4.61 4.69
N CYS A 98 -5.07 4.00 5.72
CA CYS A 98 -6.22 3.10 5.64
C CYS A 98 -7.48 3.82 6.11
N LYS A 99 -8.60 3.54 5.46
CA LYS A 99 -9.94 3.97 5.87
C LYS A 99 -10.91 2.81 5.69
N ARG A 100 -11.97 2.81 6.48
CA ARG A 100 -13.07 1.86 6.30
C ARG A 100 -13.62 1.93 4.86
N ASP A 101 -14.22 0.86 4.40
CA ASP A 101 -14.65 0.68 3.00
C ASP A 101 -15.90 1.48 2.59
N ASP A 102 -16.66 2.00 3.57
CA ASP A 102 -17.93 2.69 3.35
C ASP A 102 -17.81 4.23 3.42
N ILE A 103 -16.61 4.81 3.27
CA ILE A 103 -16.43 6.26 3.25
C ILE A 103 -16.93 6.89 1.96
N SER A 104 -17.37 8.15 2.03
CA SER A 104 -17.74 8.93 0.87
C SER A 104 -16.55 9.35 0.02
N ASP A 105 -16.79 9.75 -1.24
CA ASP A 105 -15.75 10.28 -2.12
C ASP A 105 -15.03 11.49 -1.50
N ALA A 106 -15.76 12.36 -0.80
CA ALA A 106 -15.19 13.54 -0.14
C ALA A 106 -14.26 13.14 1.02
N GLU A 107 -14.62 12.14 1.81
CA GLU A 107 -13.77 11.59 2.87
C GLU A 107 -12.55 10.90 2.27
N PHE A 108 -12.70 10.18 1.15
CA PHE A 108 -11.59 9.54 0.46
C PHE A 108 -10.59 10.59 -0.10
N GLU A 109 -11.07 11.69 -0.67
CA GLU A 109 -10.20 12.80 -1.10
C GLU A 109 -9.45 13.42 0.09
N GLN A 110 -10.10 13.56 1.24
CA GLN A 110 -9.44 14.06 2.45
C GLN A 110 -8.39 13.08 2.97
N ALA A 111 -8.69 11.78 3.01
CA ALA A 111 -7.75 10.73 3.40
C ALA A 111 -6.56 10.65 2.44
N THR A 112 -6.79 10.85 1.14
CA THR A 112 -5.72 10.94 0.12
C THR A 112 -4.74 12.08 0.43
N LYS A 113 -5.25 13.26 0.79
CA LYS A 113 -4.41 14.40 1.20
C LYS A 113 -3.65 14.11 2.50
N GLN A 114 -4.27 13.38 3.43
CA GLN A 114 -3.62 12.93 4.65
C GLN A 114 -2.48 11.94 4.34
N ALA A 115 -2.71 10.96 3.47
CA ALA A 115 -1.68 10.01 3.02
C ALA A 115 -0.43 10.73 2.48
N ILE A 116 -0.63 11.72 1.60
CA ILE A 116 0.48 12.52 1.05
C ILE A 116 1.19 13.35 2.14
N ALA A 117 0.42 13.97 3.05
CA ALA A 117 1.01 14.75 4.13
C ALA A 117 1.86 13.87 5.07
N ASN A 118 1.38 12.66 5.37
CA ASN A 118 2.11 11.67 6.15
C ASN A 118 3.37 11.19 5.42
N ALA A 119 3.28 10.86 4.12
CA ALA A 119 4.42 10.45 3.32
C ALA A 119 5.51 11.52 3.21
N ARG A 120 5.13 12.80 3.11
CA ARG A 120 6.09 13.92 3.12
C ARG A 120 6.84 14.03 4.44
N VAL A 121 6.16 13.87 5.57
CA VAL A 121 6.77 13.89 6.90
C VAL A 121 7.72 12.69 7.05
N MET A 122 7.29 11.51 6.64
CA MET A 122 8.09 10.28 6.64
C MET A 122 9.20 10.28 5.58
N LYS A 123 9.18 11.22 4.63
CA LYS A 123 10.08 11.27 3.46
C LYS A 123 9.98 10.02 2.58
N SER A 124 8.79 9.45 2.50
CA SER A 124 8.49 8.32 1.61
C SER A 124 8.30 8.81 0.18
N PRO A 125 8.93 8.20 -0.84
CA PRO A 125 8.71 8.55 -2.24
C PRO A 125 7.30 8.22 -2.73
N TYR A 126 6.61 7.27 -2.09
CA TYR A 126 5.27 6.86 -2.46
C TYR A 126 4.29 6.99 -1.29
N ALA A 127 3.06 7.35 -1.62
CA ALA A 127 1.91 7.32 -0.72
C ALA A 127 0.78 6.50 -1.33
N ILE A 128 -0.02 5.87 -0.50
CA ILE A 128 -1.27 5.25 -0.95
C ILE A 128 -2.36 5.44 0.10
N CYS A 129 -3.56 5.80 -0.36
CA CYS A 129 -4.78 5.76 0.42
C CYS A 129 -5.59 4.52 0.01
N VAL A 130 -6.07 3.76 1.00
CA VAL A 130 -6.82 2.52 0.81
C VAL A 130 -8.11 2.57 1.62
N ALA A 131 -9.25 2.35 0.96
CA ALA A 131 -10.56 2.22 1.57
C ALA A 131 -11.29 1.03 0.92
N GLY A 132 -11.15 -0.15 1.52
CA GLY A 132 -11.61 -1.41 0.91
C GLY A 132 -11.02 -1.62 -0.49
N ASN A 133 -11.88 -1.67 -1.50
CA ASN A 133 -11.45 -1.85 -2.89
C ASN A 133 -11.03 -0.54 -3.58
N THR A 134 -11.30 0.61 -2.97
CA THR A 134 -10.91 1.91 -3.51
C THR A 134 -9.48 2.23 -3.09
N ARG A 135 -8.61 2.52 -4.06
CA ARG A 135 -7.19 2.79 -3.81
C ARG A 135 -6.73 3.96 -4.68
N ARG A 136 -5.84 4.79 -4.13
CA ARG A 136 -5.12 5.81 -4.90
C ARG A 136 -3.65 5.81 -4.48
N ALA A 137 -2.80 5.41 -5.42
CA ALA A 137 -1.36 5.43 -5.27
C ALA A 137 -0.77 6.69 -5.90
N MET A 138 0.26 7.26 -5.28
CA MET A 138 0.80 8.57 -5.64
C MET A 138 2.31 8.63 -5.45
N GLU A 139 2.98 9.39 -6.33
CA GLU A 139 4.36 9.82 -6.12
C GLU A 139 4.38 11.10 -5.29
N THR A 140 5.02 11.05 -4.12
CA THR A 140 5.00 12.14 -3.13
C THR A 140 5.62 13.43 -3.66
N GLU A 141 6.68 13.33 -4.47
CA GLU A 141 7.39 14.48 -5.04
C GLU A 141 6.54 15.25 -6.04
N HIS A 142 5.73 14.54 -6.83
CA HIS A 142 4.92 15.13 -7.90
C HIS A 142 3.56 15.65 -7.45
N TRP A 143 3.20 15.45 -6.18
CA TRP A 143 1.88 15.88 -5.69
C TRP A 143 1.70 17.39 -5.67
N ASN A 144 0.62 17.82 -6.32
CA ASN A 144 0.12 19.19 -6.31
C ASN A 144 -1.40 19.17 -6.06
N ASP A 145 -1.87 19.89 -5.06
CA ASP A 145 -3.29 19.94 -4.69
C ASP A 145 -4.23 20.45 -5.81
N LYS A 146 -3.68 21.21 -6.77
CA LYS A 146 -4.43 21.71 -7.93
C LYS A 146 -4.48 20.74 -9.10
N GLU A 147 -3.55 19.80 -9.16
CA GLU A 147 -3.37 18.85 -10.26
C GLU A 147 -2.95 17.47 -9.70
N PRO A 148 -3.76 16.88 -8.79
CA PRO A 148 -3.39 15.63 -8.10
C PRO A 148 -3.19 14.45 -9.06
N GLU A 149 -3.82 14.50 -10.25
CA GLU A 149 -3.68 13.49 -11.28
C GLU A 149 -2.25 13.35 -11.82
N LYS A 150 -1.43 14.39 -11.71
CA LYS A 150 -0.02 14.35 -12.15
C LYS A 150 0.84 13.46 -11.27
N ALA A 151 0.49 13.34 -10.00
CA ALA A 151 1.18 12.48 -9.05
C ALA A 151 0.56 11.08 -8.94
N THR A 152 -0.68 10.91 -9.43
CA THR A 152 -1.38 9.62 -9.34
C THR A 152 -0.74 8.62 -10.29
N ILE A 153 -0.39 7.47 -9.74
CA ILE A 153 0.17 6.32 -10.46
C ILE A 153 -0.84 5.16 -10.44
N THR A 154 -0.67 4.21 -11.35
CA THR A 154 -1.61 3.09 -11.50
C THR A 154 -1.66 2.22 -10.24
N ASP A 155 -0.49 1.97 -9.62
CA ASP A 155 -0.36 1.22 -8.38
C ASP A 155 1.02 1.48 -7.76
N ILE A 156 1.24 1.08 -6.50
CA ILE A 156 2.54 1.14 -5.86
C ILE A 156 3.53 0.15 -6.51
N PRO A 157 4.86 0.41 -6.42
CA PRO A 157 5.87 -0.50 -6.97
C PRO A 157 5.78 -1.89 -6.35
N VAL A 158 6.07 -2.92 -7.12
CA VAL A 158 6.19 -4.30 -6.64
C VAL A 158 7.66 -4.57 -6.26
N SER A 159 7.91 -5.04 -5.04
CA SER A 159 9.23 -5.49 -4.57
C SER A 159 10.36 -4.48 -4.83
N TYR A 160 10.12 -3.19 -4.51
CA TYR A 160 11.08 -2.09 -4.73
C TYR A 160 11.44 -1.84 -6.20
N GLY A 161 10.67 -2.38 -7.13
CA GLY A 161 10.83 -2.11 -8.56
C GLY A 161 10.43 -0.69 -8.92
N LYS A 162 10.82 -0.26 -10.12
CA LYS A 162 10.27 0.99 -10.68
C LYS A 162 8.82 0.77 -11.07
N VAL A 163 7.96 1.74 -10.79
CA VAL A 163 6.62 1.78 -11.40
C VAL A 163 6.83 1.86 -12.90
N GLU A 164 6.28 0.91 -13.66
CA GLU A 164 6.20 1.08 -15.09
C GLU A 164 5.25 2.24 -15.36
N GLU A 165 5.75 3.34 -15.91
CA GLU A 165 4.94 4.50 -16.27
C GLU A 165 3.99 4.11 -17.41
N PHE A 166 2.80 3.66 -17.05
CA PHE A 166 1.69 3.57 -17.99
C PHE A 166 1.06 4.94 -18.10
N ARG A 167 1.62 5.78 -18.95
CA ARG A 167 0.95 7.04 -19.33
C ARG A 167 -0.24 6.70 -20.22
N TYR A 168 -1.40 6.60 -19.61
CA TYR A 168 -2.67 6.50 -20.32
C TYR A 168 -2.91 7.78 -21.12
N LYS A 169 -2.86 7.71 -22.44
CA LYS A 169 -3.45 8.74 -23.31
C LYS A 169 -4.89 8.32 -23.57
N LYS A 170 -5.84 9.01 -22.94
CA LYS A 170 -7.28 8.82 -23.17
C LYS A 170 -7.55 8.87 -24.69
N GLY A 171 -8.02 7.74 -25.27
CA GLY A 171 -8.37 7.64 -26.68
C GLY A 171 -7.34 6.93 -27.58
N ASP A 172 -6.33 6.23 -27.05
CA ASP A 172 -5.48 5.35 -27.88
C ASP A 172 -6.21 4.03 -28.17
N PRO A 173 -6.68 3.78 -29.42
CA PRO A 173 -7.45 2.57 -29.77
C PRO A 173 -6.63 1.29 -29.72
N ASN A 174 -5.32 1.35 -29.59
CA ASN A 174 -4.41 0.21 -29.52
C ASN A 174 -3.78 0.01 -28.13
N TRP A 175 -4.42 0.54 -27.10
CA TRP A 175 -3.96 0.42 -25.71
C TRP A 175 -3.59 -1.02 -25.31
N ASP A 176 -4.48 -1.99 -25.56
CA ASP A 176 -4.29 -3.38 -25.21
C ASP A 176 -3.16 -4.07 -26.00
N LEU A 177 -2.98 -3.72 -27.28
CA LEU A 177 -1.92 -4.26 -28.14
C LEU A 177 -0.53 -3.75 -27.73
N LYS A 178 -0.40 -2.47 -27.34
CA LYS A 178 0.87 -1.92 -26.87
C LYS A 178 1.33 -2.47 -25.52
N MET A 179 0.39 -2.91 -24.70
CA MET A 179 0.68 -3.61 -23.45
C MET A 179 1.33 -4.97 -23.70
N VAL A 180 0.82 -5.74 -24.65
CA VAL A 180 1.34 -7.07 -25.01
C VAL A 180 2.72 -6.97 -25.65
N GLU A 181 2.95 -6.00 -26.54
CA GLU A 181 4.23 -5.83 -27.21
C GLU A 181 5.39 -5.43 -26.28
N LYS A 182 5.13 -4.63 -25.23
CA LYS A 182 6.15 -4.27 -24.23
C LYS A 182 6.52 -5.43 -23.30
N SER A 183 5.57 -6.29 -22.97
CA SER A 183 5.83 -7.47 -22.14
C SER A 183 6.63 -8.57 -22.86
N THR A 184 6.56 -8.64 -24.19
CA THR A 184 7.29 -9.63 -24.99
C THR A 184 8.73 -9.22 -25.35
N ASN A 185 9.08 -7.94 -25.27
CA ASN A 185 10.42 -7.43 -25.62
C ASN A 185 11.44 -7.43 -24.48
N GLN A 186 11.12 -7.96 -23.31
CA GLN A 186 12.07 -8.14 -22.19
C GLN A 186 12.66 -9.56 -22.10
N GLN A 187 12.98 -10.19 -23.23
CA GLN A 187 13.87 -11.36 -23.17
C GLN A 187 15.33 -10.90 -23.11
N PRO A 188 16.13 -11.43 -22.18
CA PRO A 188 17.53 -11.04 -22.05
C PRO A 188 18.28 -11.46 -23.30
N LYS A 189 18.94 -10.51 -23.99
CA LYS A 189 19.88 -10.81 -25.07
C LYS A 189 21.00 -11.71 -24.52
N LYS A 190 20.97 -13.00 -24.86
CA LYS A 190 22.09 -13.90 -24.65
C LYS A 190 23.30 -13.31 -25.37
N LYS A 191 24.33 -12.93 -24.62
CA LYS A 191 25.65 -12.67 -25.17
C LYS A 191 26.22 -14.00 -25.69
N ILE A 192 26.29 -14.14 -26.99
CA ILE A 192 27.08 -15.18 -27.63
C ILE A 192 28.53 -14.69 -27.59
N LYS A 193 29.40 -15.53 -27.02
CA LYS A 193 30.86 -15.36 -27.08
C LYS A 193 31.35 -15.75 -28.45
#